data_9d658df0917140e6be5c80733038e0ed
#
_entry.id   9d658df0917140e6be5c80733038e0ed
#
_cell.length_a   1.000
_cell.length_b   1.000
_cell.length_c   1.000
_cell.angle_alpha   90.00
_cell.angle_beta   90.00
_cell.angle_gamma   90.00
#
_symmetry.space_group_name_H-M   'P 1'
#
loop_
_entity.id
_entity.type
_entity.pdbx_description
1 polymer ?
#
loop_
_entity_poly.entity_id
_entity_poly.type
_entity_poly.pdbx_seq_one_letter_code
_entity_poly.pdbx_strand_id
1 'polypeptide(L)'
;MRTRLATGWISWAAWLFVALLALARPAGAADPLVSVDWVKANLDKPGIVVIDFAPPTDYLRGHIPGAVNSNYAKDGWREERASDKVPDMLPAKLDPLGEMIGKLGIDNNTHVVLVPAGASSTDMGVGTRVYWTFKVLGHDNVSLLDGGMAAWTKDKKNPLQAGAAKVEPKTFKINVRKDMIVTMDDVKKAKAAGVLLVDNRPEDQFAGINRHPKATESGTIEGAKNLPNGWLTVNGGGEFRNKSQLDQLYKVASVPTSGDQINFCNTGHWASVGWFVSSELMGNKKAKMYDGSMVEWTMLKGGPVEQKVKLQ
;
A
#
# COMPACT_ATOMS: atom_id res chain seq x y z
N MET A 1 -32.50 -44.39 -76.84
CA MET A 1 -32.86 -44.97 -75.55
C MET A 1 -32.07 -44.22 -74.48
N ARG A 2 -32.80 -43.72 -73.51
CA ARG A 2 -32.29 -42.65 -72.62
C ARG A 2 -31.54 -43.23 -71.39
N THR A 3 -30.29 -42.87 -71.21
CA THR A 3 -29.48 -43.11 -69.98
C THR A 3 -29.64 -41.91 -69.02
N ARG A 4 -30.11 -42.16 -67.79
CA ARG A 4 -30.15 -41.16 -66.73
C ARG A 4 -28.88 -41.22 -65.88
N LEU A 5 -28.18 -40.13 -65.82
CA LEU A 5 -27.07 -39.90 -64.91
C LEU A 5 -27.62 -39.53 -63.53
N ALA A 6 -27.22 -40.24 -62.48
CA ALA A 6 -27.48 -39.92 -61.09
C ALA A 6 -26.36 -39.04 -60.53
N THR A 7 -26.67 -37.81 -60.16
CA THR A 7 -25.74 -36.93 -59.51
C THR A 7 -25.80 -37.11 -57.98
N GLY A 8 -24.72 -37.65 -57.38
CA GLY A 8 -24.59 -37.73 -55.93
C GLY A 8 -24.16 -36.40 -55.37
N TRP A 9 -24.90 -35.93 -54.37
CA TRP A 9 -24.57 -34.73 -53.58
C TRP A 9 -23.75 -35.15 -52.38
N ILE A 10 -22.46 -34.77 -52.37
CA ILE A 10 -21.60 -34.90 -51.21
C ILE A 10 -21.78 -33.61 -50.38
N SER A 11 -22.43 -33.76 -49.22
CA SER A 11 -22.59 -32.68 -48.26
C SER A 11 -21.28 -32.55 -47.42
N TRP A 12 -20.55 -31.48 -47.62
CA TRP A 12 -19.44 -31.09 -46.76
C TRP A 12 -19.98 -30.29 -45.59
N ALA A 13 -20.12 -30.93 -44.42
CA ALA A 13 -20.40 -30.25 -43.16
C ALA A 13 -19.08 -29.65 -42.65
N ALA A 14 -18.84 -28.38 -42.91
CA ALA A 14 -17.73 -27.63 -42.33
C ALA A 14 -18.06 -27.33 -40.88
N TRP A 15 -17.36 -27.99 -39.94
CA TRP A 15 -17.35 -27.65 -38.52
C TRP A 15 -16.52 -26.39 -38.30
N LEU A 16 -17.20 -25.26 -38.13
CA LEU A 16 -16.59 -24.02 -37.65
C LEU A 16 -16.29 -24.17 -36.16
N PHE A 17 -15.05 -24.53 -35.81
CA PHE A 17 -14.53 -24.35 -34.46
C PHE A 17 -14.30 -22.84 -34.24
N VAL A 18 -15.26 -22.18 -33.64
CA VAL A 18 -15.04 -20.83 -33.08
C VAL A 18 -14.20 -21.00 -31.81
N ALA A 19 -12.87 -20.90 -31.95
CA ALA A 19 -12.00 -20.72 -30.82
C ALA A 19 -12.32 -19.38 -30.16
N LEU A 20 -13.06 -19.38 -29.06
CA LEU A 20 -13.15 -18.24 -28.16
C LEU A 20 -11.72 -18.00 -27.58
N LEU A 21 -10.95 -17.18 -28.24
CA LEU A 21 -9.82 -16.52 -27.64
C LEU A 21 -10.38 -15.61 -26.53
N ALA A 22 -10.39 -16.10 -25.29
CA ALA A 22 -10.54 -15.27 -24.13
C ALA A 22 -9.38 -14.25 -24.17
N LEU A 23 -9.62 -13.08 -24.72
CA LEU A 23 -8.74 -11.94 -24.61
C LEU A 23 -8.60 -11.69 -23.10
N ALA A 24 -7.48 -12.15 -22.51
CA ALA A 24 -7.08 -11.75 -21.18
C ALA A 24 -7.00 -10.22 -21.22
N ARG A 25 -8.03 -9.56 -20.67
CA ARG A 25 -7.95 -8.11 -20.40
C ARG A 25 -6.71 -7.93 -19.54
N PRO A 26 -5.83 -6.95 -19.82
CA PRO A 26 -4.84 -6.57 -18.86
C PRO A 26 -5.60 -6.32 -17.54
N ALA A 27 -5.18 -6.98 -16.47
CA ALA A 27 -5.77 -6.76 -15.16
C ALA A 27 -5.71 -5.26 -14.91
N GLY A 28 -6.84 -4.57 -14.98
CA GLY A 28 -6.94 -3.17 -14.60
C GLY A 28 -6.49 -3.05 -13.15
N ALA A 29 -5.92 -1.92 -12.76
CA ALA A 29 -5.56 -1.68 -11.36
C ALA A 29 -6.78 -2.00 -10.48
N ALA A 30 -6.55 -2.79 -9.42
CA ALA A 30 -7.62 -3.11 -8.46
C ALA A 30 -8.06 -1.84 -7.71
N ASP A 31 -9.29 -1.84 -7.20
CA ASP A 31 -9.74 -0.80 -6.29
C ASP A 31 -8.77 -0.75 -5.09
N PRO A 32 -8.25 0.42 -4.72
CA PRO A 32 -7.24 0.52 -3.67
C PRO A 32 -7.74 0.08 -2.30
N LEU A 33 -9.05 0.22 -2.07
CA LEU A 33 -9.70 -0.12 -0.81
C LEU A 33 -10.86 -1.07 -1.06
N VAL A 34 -10.91 -2.19 -0.32
CA VAL A 34 -11.97 -3.19 -0.43
C VAL A 34 -12.68 -3.38 0.91
N SER A 35 -13.97 -3.69 0.87
CA SER A 35 -14.79 -3.95 2.06
C SER A 35 -14.67 -5.40 2.54
N VAL A 36 -15.13 -5.64 3.78
CA VAL A 36 -15.28 -7.00 4.33
C VAL A 36 -16.16 -7.87 3.42
N ASP A 37 -17.27 -7.33 2.91
CA ASP A 37 -18.17 -8.09 2.03
C ASP A 37 -17.51 -8.43 0.69
N TRP A 38 -16.70 -7.52 0.16
CA TRP A 38 -15.91 -7.82 -1.04
C TRP A 38 -14.95 -8.98 -0.79
N VAL A 39 -14.22 -8.97 0.32
CA VAL A 39 -13.28 -10.06 0.68
C VAL A 39 -14.05 -11.37 0.84
N LYS A 40 -15.17 -11.40 1.57
CA LYS A 40 -16.02 -12.60 1.73
C LYS A 40 -16.46 -13.19 0.38
N ALA A 41 -16.87 -12.34 -0.55
CA ALA A 41 -17.32 -12.78 -1.88
C ALA A 41 -16.18 -13.26 -2.80
N ASN A 42 -14.93 -13.11 -2.39
CA ASN A 42 -13.76 -13.38 -3.23
C ASN A 42 -12.73 -14.34 -2.60
N LEU A 43 -12.96 -14.88 -1.39
CA LEU A 43 -12.00 -15.73 -0.67
C LEU A 43 -11.54 -16.96 -1.47
N ASP A 44 -12.47 -17.62 -2.17
CA ASP A 44 -12.20 -18.87 -2.88
C ASP A 44 -11.87 -18.66 -4.37
N LYS A 45 -11.71 -17.40 -4.80
CA LYS A 45 -11.44 -17.12 -6.22
C LYS A 45 -9.97 -17.33 -6.55
N PRO A 46 -9.65 -18.07 -7.62
CA PRO A 46 -8.27 -18.24 -8.05
C PRO A 46 -7.67 -16.87 -8.43
N GLY A 47 -6.38 -16.71 -8.15
CA GLY A 47 -5.65 -15.48 -8.46
C GLY A 47 -5.79 -14.37 -7.42
N ILE A 48 -6.45 -14.61 -6.29
CA ILE A 48 -6.47 -13.69 -5.14
C ILE A 48 -5.64 -14.28 -4.01
N VAL A 49 -4.77 -13.47 -3.41
CA VAL A 49 -4.00 -13.82 -2.21
C VAL A 49 -4.24 -12.74 -1.16
N VAL A 50 -4.68 -13.17 0.01
CA VAL A 50 -4.86 -12.31 1.19
C VAL A 50 -3.60 -12.43 2.05
N ILE A 51 -2.96 -11.30 2.39
CA ILE A 51 -1.80 -11.26 3.31
C ILE A 51 -2.26 -10.72 4.65
N ASP A 52 -2.12 -11.53 5.69
CA ASP A 52 -2.34 -11.15 7.09
C ASP A 52 -1.02 -10.74 7.73
N PHE A 53 -0.97 -9.54 8.33
CA PHE A 53 0.21 -8.98 8.99
C PHE A 53 0.22 -9.17 10.51
N ALA A 54 -0.68 -9.99 11.05
CA ALA A 54 -0.68 -10.32 12.47
C ALA A 54 0.64 -11.01 12.89
N PRO A 55 1.04 -10.88 14.17
CA PRO A 55 2.10 -11.72 14.72
C PRO A 55 1.82 -13.21 14.43
N PRO A 56 2.84 -14.03 14.13
CA PRO A 56 2.63 -15.42 13.71
C PRO A 56 1.79 -16.25 14.70
N THR A 57 1.92 -15.99 16.00
CA THR A 57 1.12 -16.67 17.04
C THR A 57 -0.35 -16.32 16.97
N ASP A 58 -0.69 -15.07 16.62
CA ASP A 58 -2.08 -14.61 16.51
C ASP A 58 -2.70 -15.11 15.21
N TYR A 59 -1.95 -15.03 14.12
CA TYR A 59 -2.33 -15.59 12.82
C TYR A 59 -2.68 -17.10 12.96
N LEU A 60 -1.84 -17.89 13.64
CA LEU A 60 -2.09 -19.33 13.83
C LEU A 60 -3.32 -19.65 14.67
N ARG A 61 -3.76 -18.71 15.55
CA ARG A 61 -5.01 -18.85 16.31
C ARG A 61 -6.24 -18.57 15.47
N GLY A 62 -6.14 -17.62 14.51
CA GLY A 62 -7.28 -17.30 13.68
C GLY A 62 -7.00 -16.15 12.73
N HIS A 63 -7.15 -16.41 11.44
CA HIS A 63 -6.99 -15.47 10.34
C HIS A 63 -8.14 -15.60 9.33
N ILE A 64 -8.25 -14.71 8.39
CA ILE A 64 -9.19 -14.81 7.26
C ILE A 64 -8.89 -16.11 6.50
N PRO A 65 -9.88 -16.96 6.19
CA PRO A 65 -9.65 -18.25 5.53
C PRO A 65 -8.79 -18.11 4.28
N GLY A 66 -7.77 -18.96 4.15
CA GLY A 66 -6.82 -18.95 3.04
C GLY A 66 -5.77 -17.83 3.06
N ALA A 67 -5.86 -16.88 3.99
CA ALA A 67 -4.84 -15.84 4.10
C ALA A 67 -3.47 -16.40 4.45
N VAL A 68 -2.42 -15.85 3.85
CA VAL A 68 -1.02 -16.16 4.16
C VAL A 68 -0.48 -15.12 5.15
N ASN A 69 0.48 -15.51 5.98
CA ASN A 69 1.07 -14.58 6.95
C ASN A 69 2.37 -13.98 6.44
N SER A 70 2.57 -12.70 6.69
CA SER A 70 3.86 -12.03 6.54
C SER A 70 4.13 -11.10 7.70
N ASN A 71 5.33 -11.22 8.27
CA ASN A 71 5.76 -10.35 9.37
C ASN A 71 6.38 -9.06 8.83
N TYR A 72 5.64 -7.96 8.93
CA TYR A 72 6.07 -6.65 8.43
C TYR A 72 7.45 -6.20 8.94
N ALA A 73 7.81 -6.58 10.17
CA ALA A 73 9.08 -6.17 10.78
C ALA A 73 10.26 -7.08 10.41
N LYS A 74 10.02 -8.32 9.97
CA LYS A 74 11.07 -9.34 9.85
C LYS A 74 11.24 -9.92 8.45
N ASP A 75 10.21 -9.83 7.59
CA ASP A 75 10.22 -10.51 6.29
C ASP A 75 10.81 -9.66 5.15
N GLY A 76 11.52 -8.58 5.49
CA GLY A 76 12.24 -7.78 4.50
C GLY A 76 11.42 -6.68 3.82
N TRP A 77 10.24 -6.32 4.33
CA TRP A 77 9.47 -5.17 3.84
C TRP A 77 10.18 -3.84 4.07
N ARG A 78 11.08 -3.81 5.02
CA ARG A 78 11.88 -2.65 5.40
C ARG A 78 13.22 -3.08 6.01
N GLU A 79 14.21 -2.19 5.95
CA GLU A 79 15.52 -2.44 6.54
C GLU A 79 16.11 -1.20 7.19
N GLU A 80 17.09 -1.38 8.09
CA GLU A 80 17.98 -0.30 8.48
C GLU A 80 19.04 -0.13 7.39
N ARG A 81 19.13 1.07 6.81
CA ARG A 81 20.09 1.35 5.75
C ARG A 81 21.53 1.24 6.29
N ALA A 82 22.32 0.34 5.70
CA ALA A 82 23.64 -0.04 6.23
C ALA A 82 24.64 1.13 6.31
N SER A 83 24.56 2.09 5.36
CA SER A 83 25.52 3.20 5.23
C SER A 83 25.45 4.22 6.37
N ASP A 84 24.27 4.48 6.92
CA ASP A 84 24.04 5.61 7.84
C ASP A 84 23.06 5.29 8.96
N LYS A 85 22.59 4.04 9.04
CA LYS A 85 21.73 3.54 10.11
C LYS A 85 20.34 4.20 10.17
N VAL A 86 19.87 4.77 9.07
CA VAL A 86 18.50 5.23 8.96
C VAL A 86 17.56 4.01 8.96
N PRO A 87 16.60 3.94 9.91
CA PRO A 87 15.75 2.75 10.05
C PRO A 87 14.58 2.75 9.07
N ASP A 88 13.99 1.57 8.92
CA ASP A 88 12.69 1.37 8.28
C ASP A 88 12.61 1.78 6.80
N MET A 89 13.75 1.88 6.13
CA MET A 89 13.84 2.22 4.71
C MET A 89 13.34 1.08 3.80
N LEU A 90 12.91 1.43 2.61
CA LEU A 90 12.75 0.44 1.54
C LEU A 90 14.09 -0.28 1.33
N PRO A 91 14.11 -1.63 1.24
CA PRO A 91 15.35 -2.36 1.07
C PRO A 91 16.14 -1.91 -0.17
N ALA A 92 17.44 -1.73 0.00
CA ALA A 92 18.34 -1.33 -1.08
C ALA A 92 18.44 -2.40 -2.18
N LYS A 93 18.33 -3.69 -1.78
CA LYS A 93 18.26 -4.82 -2.68
C LYS A 93 16.83 -5.35 -2.69
N LEU A 94 16.17 -5.27 -3.84
CA LEU A 94 14.76 -5.63 -3.96
C LEU A 94 14.55 -7.10 -4.36
N ASP A 95 15.56 -7.78 -4.94
CA ASP A 95 15.43 -9.18 -5.37
C ASP A 95 15.00 -10.12 -4.23
N PRO A 96 15.60 -10.05 -3.00
CA PRO A 96 15.15 -10.87 -1.88
C PRO A 96 13.68 -10.61 -1.49
N LEU A 97 13.23 -9.36 -1.62
CA LEU A 97 11.83 -9.00 -1.37
C LEU A 97 10.91 -9.63 -2.43
N GLY A 98 11.30 -9.61 -3.71
CA GLY A 98 10.57 -10.28 -4.77
C GLY A 98 10.46 -11.79 -4.58
N GLU A 99 11.56 -12.43 -4.15
CA GLU A 99 11.57 -13.85 -3.80
C GLU A 99 10.64 -14.16 -2.62
N MET A 100 10.66 -13.32 -1.58
CA MET A 100 9.77 -13.46 -0.44
C MET A 100 8.30 -13.33 -0.86
N ILE A 101 7.95 -12.34 -1.68
CA ILE A 101 6.61 -12.16 -2.24
C ILE A 101 6.19 -13.42 -3.05
N GLY A 102 7.09 -13.95 -3.87
CA GLY A 102 6.84 -15.19 -4.61
C GLY A 102 6.53 -16.39 -3.69
N LYS A 103 7.24 -16.52 -2.56
CA LYS A 103 6.99 -17.55 -1.54
C LYS A 103 5.62 -17.44 -0.89
N LEU A 104 5.00 -16.26 -0.89
CA LEU A 104 3.61 -16.04 -0.46
C LEU A 104 2.57 -16.48 -1.51
N GLY A 105 2.99 -17.10 -2.63
CA GLY A 105 2.09 -17.55 -3.69
C GLY A 105 1.67 -16.43 -4.66
N ILE A 106 2.43 -15.34 -4.72
CA ILE A 106 2.11 -14.14 -5.50
C ILE A 106 2.97 -14.08 -6.75
N ASP A 107 2.34 -13.90 -7.90
CA ASP A 107 2.94 -13.52 -9.17
C ASP A 107 2.38 -12.17 -9.68
N ASN A 108 2.78 -11.72 -10.85
CA ASN A 108 2.35 -10.42 -11.39
C ASN A 108 0.88 -10.38 -11.84
N ASN A 109 0.18 -11.53 -11.89
CA ASN A 109 -1.24 -11.62 -12.21
C ASN A 109 -2.11 -11.72 -10.95
N THR A 110 -1.51 -11.94 -9.79
CA THR A 110 -2.21 -12.13 -8.52
C THR A 110 -2.81 -10.82 -8.03
N HIS A 111 -4.09 -10.82 -7.64
CA HIS A 111 -4.68 -9.73 -6.87
C HIS A 111 -4.34 -9.90 -5.39
N VAL A 112 -3.57 -8.98 -4.85
CA VAL A 112 -3.11 -9.01 -3.46
C VAL A 112 -4.06 -8.19 -2.59
N VAL A 113 -4.56 -8.78 -1.50
CA VAL A 113 -5.37 -8.08 -0.50
C VAL A 113 -4.59 -8.01 0.81
N LEU A 114 -4.30 -6.80 1.26
CA LEU A 114 -3.50 -6.55 2.47
C LEU A 114 -4.43 -6.40 3.68
N VAL A 115 -4.15 -7.15 4.73
CA VAL A 115 -4.95 -7.16 5.97
C VAL A 115 -4.06 -6.80 7.17
N PRO A 116 -3.95 -5.49 7.50
CA PRO A 116 -3.32 -5.07 8.76
C PRO A 116 -4.23 -5.35 9.95
N ALA A 117 -3.74 -5.15 11.17
CA ALA A 117 -4.53 -5.32 12.40
C ALA A 117 -5.79 -4.43 12.43
N GLY A 118 -5.68 -3.18 12.01
CA GLY A 118 -6.82 -2.29 11.79
C GLY A 118 -7.43 -1.65 13.04
N ALA A 119 -6.81 -1.78 14.21
CA ALA A 119 -7.31 -1.14 15.43
C ALA A 119 -7.03 0.37 15.47
N SER A 120 -6.07 0.84 14.70
CA SER A 120 -5.65 2.25 14.64
C SER A 120 -5.19 2.66 13.24
N SER A 121 -5.10 3.98 13.01
CA SER A 121 -4.46 4.53 11.81
C SER A 121 -2.99 4.08 11.69
N THR A 122 -2.31 3.86 12.82
CA THR A 122 -0.94 3.33 12.84
C THR A 122 -0.91 1.89 12.32
N ASP A 123 -1.85 1.04 12.71
CA ASP A 123 -1.93 -0.32 12.17
C ASP A 123 -2.19 -0.31 10.66
N MET A 124 -3.05 0.60 10.18
CA MET A 124 -3.28 0.76 8.74
C MET A 124 -2.02 1.17 8.00
N GLY A 125 -1.08 1.84 8.68
CA GLY A 125 0.25 2.16 8.16
C GLY A 125 1.05 0.92 7.70
N VAL A 126 0.86 -0.25 8.31
CA VAL A 126 1.45 -1.52 7.83
C VAL A 126 0.95 -1.84 6.42
N GLY A 127 -0.37 -1.84 6.25
CA GLY A 127 -1.00 -2.14 4.97
C GLY A 127 -0.66 -1.11 3.89
N THR A 128 -0.78 0.19 4.20
CA THR A 128 -0.49 1.26 3.22
C THR A 128 0.99 1.31 2.84
N ARG A 129 1.91 0.99 3.76
CA ARG A 129 3.34 0.92 3.45
C ARG A 129 3.66 -0.26 2.51
N VAL A 130 3.08 -1.42 2.76
CA VAL A 130 3.23 -2.59 1.88
C VAL A 130 2.53 -2.34 0.54
N TYR A 131 1.36 -1.68 0.53
CA TYR A 131 0.68 -1.23 -0.69
C TYR A 131 1.60 -0.34 -1.54
N TRP A 132 2.20 0.70 -0.94
CA TRP A 132 3.18 1.56 -1.61
C TRP A 132 4.37 0.74 -2.15
N THR A 133 4.85 -0.22 -1.38
CA THR A 133 5.95 -1.10 -1.82
C THR A 133 5.57 -1.90 -3.05
N PHE A 134 4.38 -2.52 -3.11
CA PHE A 134 3.89 -3.19 -4.32
C PHE A 134 3.83 -2.24 -5.52
N LYS A 135 3.34 -1.01 -5.32
CA LYS A 135 3.32 0.00 -6.39
C LYS A 135 4.73 0.34 -6.86
N VAL A 136 5.70 0.51 -5.97
CA VAL A 136 7.12 0.72 -6.31
C VAL A 136 7.67 -0.46 -7.09
N LEU A 137 7.32 -1.70 -6.74
CA LEU A 137 7.74 -2.91 -7.44
C LEU A 137 7.02 -3.14 -8.78
N GLY A 138 6.14 -2.21 -9.19
CA GLY A 138 5.45 -2.27 -10.48
C GLY A 138 4.17 -3.11 -10.48
N HIS A 139 3.62 -3.44 -9.28
CA HIS A 139 2.42 -4.24 -9.13
C HIS A 139 1.21 -3.35 -8.77
N ASP A 140 0.22 -3.30 -9.68
CA ASP A 140 -0.96 -2.45 -9.50
C ASP A 140 -2.19 -3.21 -8.97
N ASN A 141 -2.16 -4.54 -9.05
CA ASN A 141 -3.29 -5.37 -8.64
C ASN A 141 -3.24 -5.67 -7.13
N VAL A 142 -3.30 -4.61 -6.33
CA VAL A 142 -3.21 -4.65 -4.87
C VAL A 142 -4.32 -3.80 -4.24
N SER A 143 -4.93 -4.31 -3.18
CA SER A 143 -5.98 -3.65 -2.39
C SER A 143 -5.67 -3.74 -0.90
N LEU A 144 -6.24 -2.83 -0.14
CA LEU A 144 -6.21 -2.84 1.32
C LEU A 144 -7.62 -3.14 1.86
N LEU A 145 -7.76 -4.07 2.81
CA LEU A 145 -9.01 -4.26 3.52
C LEU A 145 -9.27 -3.06 4.43
N ASP A 146 -10.35 -2.33 4.18
CA ASP A 146 -10.76 -1.20 5.01
C ASP A 146 -11.06 -1.65 6.44
N GLY A 147 -10.40 -1.03 7.41
CA GLY A 147 -10.47 -1.41 8.82
C GLY A 147 -9.73 -2.70 9.17
N GLY A 148 -9.04 -3.34 8.23
CA GLY A 148 -8.19 -4.50 8.48
C GLY A 148 -8.89 -5.66 9.20
N MET A 149 -8.12 -6.43 9.97
CA MET A 149 -8.62 -7.58 10.75
C MET A 149 -9.67 -7.16 11.80
N ALA A 150 -9.57 -5.95 12.36
CA ALA A 150 -10.56 -5.41 13.30
C ALA A 150 -11.95 -5.30 12.65
N ALA A 151 -12.04 -4.82 11.40
CA ALA A 151 -13.31 -4.77 10.66
C ALA A 151 -13.83 -6.17 10.35
N TRP A 152 -12.96 -7.12 9.97
CA TRP A 152 -13.36 -8.51 9.73
C TRP A 152 -13.97 -9.16 10.97
N THR A 153 -13.34 -9.02 12.12
CA THR A 153 -13.76 -9.65 13.38
C THR A 153 -14.89 -8.92 14.10
N LYS A 154 -15.32 -7.76 13.63
CA LYS A 154 -16.45 -6.99 14.15
C LYS A 154 -17.76 -7.80 14.05
N ASP A 155 -17.98 -8.50 12.94
CA ASP A 155 -19.03 -9.50 12.83
C ASP A 155 -18.48 -10.87 13.23
N LYS A 156 -18.92 -11.38 14.36
CA LYS A 156 -18.52 -12.70 14.89
C LYS A 156 -18.94 -13.89 14.01
N LYS A 157 -19.78 -13.67 13.00
CA LYS A 157 -20.15 -14.69 12.01
C LYS A 157 -19.13 -14.83 10.89
N ASN A 158 -18.22 -13.88 10.74
CA ASN A 158 -17.15 -14.00 9.75
C ASN A 158 -16.23 -15.17 10.14
N PRO A 159 -15.93 -16.08 9.20
CA PRO A 159 -15.14 -17.26 9.50
C PRO A 159 -13.71 -16.90 9.80
N LEU A 160 -13.11 -17.69 10.71
CA LEU A 160 -11.66 -17.67 10.97
C LEU A 160 -11.12 -19.07 10.73
N GLN A 161 -9.93 -19.15 10.15
CA GLN A 161 -9.16 -20.36 9.96
C GLN A 161 -8.01 -20.38 10.97
N ALA A 162 -7.80 -21.52 11.63
CA ALA A 162 -6.64 -21.77 12.49
C ALA A 162 -5.56 -22.55 11.74
N GLY A 163 -4.31 -22.46 12.20
CA GLY A 163 -3.17 -23.13 11.59
C GLY A 163 -2.61 -22.33 10.41
N ALA A 164 -1.57 -22.85 9.75
CA ALA A 164 -0.97 -22.18 8.60
C ALA A 164 -1.70 -22.50 7.29
N ALA A 165 -1.92 -21.51 6.45
CA ALA A 165 -2.40 -21.74 5.09
C ALA A 165 -1.35 -22.49 4.27
N LYS A 166 -1.82 -23.34 3.33
CA LYS A 166 -0.95 -23.97 2.33
C LYS A 166 -0.69 -22.98 1.20
N VAL A 167 0.56 -22.82 0.83
CA VAL A 167 1.00 -21.90 -0.22
C VAL A 167 1.78 -22.67 -1.28
N GLU A 168 1.39 -22.48 -2.53
CA GLU A 168 2.20 -22.90 -3.68
C GLU A 168 3.04 -21.69 -4.12
N PRO A 169 4.38 -21.74 -3.97
CA PRO A 169 5.24 -20.63 -4.34
C PRO A 169 5.15 -20.30 -5.84
N LYS A 170 5.23 -19.00 -6.14
CA LYS A 170 5.24 -18.48 -7.51
C LYS A 170 6.46 -17.60 -7.76
N THR A 171 6.60 -17.12 -8.97
CA THR A 171 7.65 -16.15 -9.34
C THR A 171 7.04 -14.76 -9.46
N PHE A 172 7.47 -13.85 -8.60
CA PHE A 172 7.14 -12.43 -8.68
C PHE A 172 8.26 -11.67 -9.40
N LYS A 173 7.92 -11.02 -10.52
CA LYS A 173 8.89 -10.24 -11.32
C LYS A 173 8.80 -8.77 -10.94
N ILE A 174 9.91 -8.20 -10.49
CA ILE A 174 10.02 -6.80 -10.10
C ILE A 174 10.20 -5.91 -11.32
N ASN A 175 9.42 -4.82 -11.38
CA ASN A 175 9.56 -3.74 -12.34
C ASN A 175 9.56 -2.39 -11.61
N VAL A 176 10.72 -1.97 -11.15
CA VAL A 176 10.85 -0.84 -10.21
C VAL A 176 10.44 0.49 -10.84
N ARG A 177 9.50 1.17 -10.21
CA ARG A 177 9.08 2.55 -10.50
C ARG A 177 9.93 3.52 -9.70
N LYS A 178 11.07 3.90 -10.24
CA LYS A 178 12.03 4.78 -9.57
C LYS A 178 11.48 6.16 -9.25
N ASP A 179 10.55 6.64 -10.05
CA ASP A 179 9.87 7.93 -9.87
C ASP A 179 8.98 8.00 -8.62
N MET A 180 8.62 6.85 -8.04
CA MET A 180 7.92 6.75 -6.76
C MET A 180 8.84 6.81 -5.54
N ILE A 181 10.14 6.60 -5.72
CA ILE A 181 11.14 6.61 -4.64
C ILE A 181 11.69 8.03 -4.51
N VAL A 182 11.37 8.70 -3.41
CA VAL A 182 11.82 10.07 -3.13
C VAL A 182 12.97 10.02 -2.13
N THR A 183 14.13 10.52 -2.55
CA THR A 183 15.32 10.66 -1.71
C THR A 183 15.30 12.00 -0.95
N MET A 184 16.17 12.13 0.06
CA MET A 184 16.37 13.40 0.77
C MET A 184 16.78 14.54 -0.18
N ASP A 185 17.59 14.27 -1.20
CA ASP A 185 17.99 15.27 -2.19
C ASP A 185 16.83 15.67 -3.11
N ASP A 186 15.92 14.74 -3.41
CA ASP A 186 14.69 15.07 -4.14
C ASP A 186 13.77 15.98 -3.30
N VAL A 187 13.70 15.74 -1.98
CA VAL A 187 12.96 16.63 -1.06
C VAL A 187 13.57 18.03 -1.04
N LYS A 188 14.90 18.16 -0.98
CA LYS A 188 15.60 19.46 -1.05
C LYS A 188 15.27 20.20 -2.34
N LYS A 189 15.33 19.53 -3.50
CA LYS A 189 15.00 20.09 -4.80
C LYS A 189 13.53 20.50 -4.88
N ALA A 190 12.63 19.62 -4.42
CA ALA A 190 11.20 19.86 -4.38
C ALA A 190 10.85 21.09 -3.51
N LYS A 191 11.45 21.18 -2.31
CA LYS A 191 11.31 22.35 -1.41
C LYS A 191 11.76 23.64 -2.09
N ALA A 192 12.92 23.64 -2.74
CA ALA A 192 13.43 24.81 -3.48
C ALA A 192 12.51 25.20 -4.66
N ALA A 193 11.81 24.25 -5.27
CA ALA A 193 10.83 24.48 -6.33
C ALA A 193 9.41 24.84 -5.81
N GLY A 194 9.23 24.97 -4.49
CA GLY A 194 7.94 25.33 -3.87
C GLY A 194 6.92 24.18 -3.83
N VAL A 195 7.37 22.92 -3.99
CA VAL A 195 6.51 21.74 -3.82
C VAL A 195 6.09 21.63 -2.36
N LEU A 196 4.82 21.35 -2.13
CA LEU A 196 4.26 21.22 -0.80
C LEU A 196 4.78 19.96 -0.10
N LEU A 197 5.30 20.13 1.12
CA LEU A 197 5.64 19.05 2.03
C LEU A 197 4.50 18.86 3.04
N VAL A 198 4.01 17.62 3.21
CA VAL A 198 2.90 17.27 4.09
C VAL A 198 3.41 16.36 5.20
N ASP A 199 3.43 16.87 6.42
CA ASP A 199 3.80 16.12 7.63
C ASP A 199 2.59 15.35 8.16
N ASN A 200 2.68 14.01 8.12
CA ASN A 200 1.60 13.13 8.58
C ASN A 200 1.76 12.67 10.03
N ARG A 201 2.67 13.28 10.79
CA ARG A 201 2.83 13.02 12.22
C ARG A 201 1.75 13.72 13.04
N PRO A 202 1.51 13.27 14.30
CA PRO A 202 0.69 14.00 15.26
C PRO A 202 1.16 15.45 15.45
N GLU A 203 0.21 16.33 15.84
CA GLU A 203 0.46 17.77 15.97
C GLU A 203 1.58 18.10 16.95
N ASP A 204 1.73 17.34 18.03
CA ASP A 204 2.78 17.53 19.04
C ASP A 204 4.18 17.33 18.44
N GLN A 205 4.34 16.35 17.55
CA GLN A 205 5.63 16.13 16.85
C GLN A 205 5.88 17.18 15.75
N PHE A 206 4.83 17.57 15.03
CA PHE A 206 4.91 18.66 14.06
C PHE A 206 5.28 19.99 14.74
N ALA A 207 4.69 20.29 15.89
CA ALA A 207 4.97 21.51 16.63
C ALA A 207 6.35 21.54 17.30
N GLY A 208 7.04 20.40 17.42
CA GLY A 208 8.33 20.30 18.06
C GLY A 208 8.28 19.98 19.55
N ILE A 209 7.12 19.62 20.09
CA ILE A 209 6.94 19.24 21.50
C ILE A 209 7.56 17.87 21.76
N ASN A 210 7.24 16.90 20.92
CA ASN A 210 7.78 15.54 20.97
C ASN A 210 8.51 15.18 19.67
N ARG A 211 9.31 14.13 19.70
CA ARG A 211 9.98 13.60 18.52
C ARG A 211 10.15 12.09 18.59
N HIS A 212 10.39 11.48 17.45
CA HIS A 212 10.82 10.07 17.38
C HIS A 212 12.21 9.90 18.05
N PRO A 213 12.45 8.81 18.82
CA PRO A 213 13.71 8.61 19.54
C PRO A 213 14.99 8.69 18.68
N LYS A 214 14.91 8.28 17.41
CA LYS A 214 16.03 8.34 16.46
C LYS A 214 16.16 9.69 15.73
N ALA A 215 15.17 10.59 15.80
CA ALA A 215 15.28 11.94 15.26
C ALA A 215 16.18 12.79 16.16
N THR A 216 17.15 13.52 15.58
CA THR A 216 18.11 14.33 16.34
C THR A 216 17.60 15.73 16.65
N GLU A 217 16.55 16.19 15.95
CA GLU A 217 15.94 17.50 16.14
C GLU A 217 14.41 17.37 16.27
N SER A 218 13.79 18.25 17.09
CA SER A 218 12.35 18.37 17.23
C SER A 218 11.79 19.37 16.23
N GLY A 219 10.52 19.18 15.80
CA GLY A 219 9.86 20.05 14.83
C GLY A 219 9.63 19.37 13.49
N THR A 220 9.40 20.15 12.45
CA THR A 220 9.07 19.67 11.10
C THR A 220 10.04 20.23 10.05
N ILE A 221 10.06 19.67 8.83
CA ILE A 221 10.78 20.29 7.71
C ILE A 221 10.16 21.67 7.48
N GLU A 222 11.01 22.70 7.49
CA GLU A 222 10.57 24.10 7.38
C GLU A 222 9.61 24.32 6.20
N GLY A 223 8.47 24.99 6.45
CA GLY A 223 7.43 25.28 5.49
C GLY A 223 6.42 24.14 5.25
N ALA A 224 6.56 22.99 5.90
CA ALA A 224 5.61 21.90 5.78
C ALA A 224 4.23 22.25 6.37
N LYS A 225 3.18 21.62 5.83
CA LYS A 225 1.83 21.62 6.41
C LYS A 225 1.61 20.34 7.18
N ASN A 226 0.80 20.40 8.23
CA ASN A 226 0.45 19.20 9.00
C ASN A 226 -0.91 18.65 8.57
N LEU A 227 -0.94 17.37 8.25
CA LEU A 227 -2.16 16.58 8.06
C LEU A 227 -1.95 15.24 8.76
N PRO A 228 -2.27 15.15 10.07
CA PRO A 228 -2.00 13.97 10.88
C PRO A 228 -2.66 12.70 10.30
N ASN A 229 -1.92 11.59 10.28
CA ASN A 229 -2.44 10.31 9.82
C ASN A 229 -3.73 9.88 10.56
N GLY A 230 -3.83 10.17 11.85
CA GLY A 230 -5.03 9.87 12.66
C GLY A 230 -6.29 10.62 12.24
N TRP A 231 -6.15 11.74 11.52
CA TRP A 231 -7.31 12.45 10.98
C TRP A 231 -7.91 11.74 9.76
N LEU A 232 -7.12 10.95 9.05
CA LEU A 232 -7.50 10.32 7.78
C LEU A 232 -8.38 9.08 7.96
N THR A 233 -8.45 8.58 9.20
CA THR A 233 -9.30 7.45 9.58
C THR A 233 -10.37 7.88 10.60
N VAL A 234 -11.44 7.11 10.70
CA VAL A 234 -12.56 7.40 11.61
C VAL A 234 -12.09 7.19 13.04
N ASN A 235 -12.12 8.26 13.84
CA ASN A 235 -11.71 8.28 15.26
C ASN A 235 -10.28 7.73 15.50
N GLY A 236 -9.39 7.90 14.51
CA GLY A 236 -8.03 7.34 14.58
C GLY A 236 -7.96 5.81 14.51
N GLY A 237 -9.08 5.14 14.23
CA GLY A 237 -9.18 3.69 14.04
C GLY A 237 -8.67 3.21 12.68
N GLY A 238 -9.13 2.05 12.22
CA GLY A 238 -8.66 1.45 10.96
C GLY A 238 -9.47 1.83 9.72
N GLU A 239 -10.74 2.22 9.88
CA GLU A 239 -11.62 2.56 8.75
C GLU A 239 -11.26 3.93 8.18
N PHE A 240 -11.04 4.03 6.85
CA PHE A 240 -10.76 5.32 6.21
C PHE A 240 -12.01 6.19 6.12
N ARG A 241 -11.82 7.50 6.16
CA ARG A 241 -12.89 8.46 5.94
C ARG A 241 -13.28 8.49 4.46
N ASN A 242 -14.55 8.77 4.19
CA ASN A 242 -15.03 8.95 2.82
C ASN A 242 -14.48 10.25 2.20
N LYS A 243 -14.60 10.35 0.87
CA LYS A 243 -14.04 11.48 0.11
C LYS A 243 -14.51 12.85 0.60
N SER A 244 -15.81 13.00 0.92
CA SER A 244 -16.36 14.27 1.38
C SER A 244 -15.79 14.71 2.73
N GLN A 245 -15.57 13.75 3.66
CA GLN A 245 -14.90 14.02 4.92
C GLN A 245 -13.43 14.38 4.73
N LEU A 246 -12.73 13.66 3.85
CA LEU A 246 -11.34 13.94 3.52
C LEU A 246 -11.18 15.33 2.88
N ASP A 247 -12.04 15.74 1.94
CA ASP A 247 -12.03 17.09 1.35
C ASP A 247 -12.08 18.18 2.42
N GLN A 248 -12.90 18.01 3.47
CA GLN A 248 -12.98 18.95 4.59
C GLN A 248 -11.69 19.00 5.41
N LEU A 249 -11.10 17.86 5.71
CA LEU A 249 -9.86 17.78 6.49
C LEU A 249 -8.67 18.39 5.74
N TYR A 250 -8.56 18.13 4.44
CA TYR A 250 -7.56 18.75 3.58
C TYR A 250 -7.69 20.28 3.57
N LYS A 251 -8.93 20.78 3.52
CA LYS A 251 -9.21 22.22 3.62
C LYS A 251 -8.77 22.78 4.97
N VAL A 252 -9.11 22.12 6.09
CA VAL A 252 -8.71 22.55 7.45
C VAL A 252 -7.18 22.54 7.58
N ALA A 253 -6.50 21.52 7.08
CA ALA A 253 -5.04 21.43 7.08
C ALA A 253 -4.37 22.39 6.08
N SER A 254 -5.13 23.10 5.25
CA SER A 254 -4.61 23.94 4.14
C SER A 254 -3.72 23.12 3.18
N VAL A 255 -4.05 21.84 2.96
CA VAL A 255 -3.39 20.95 2.02
C VAL A 255 -4.27 20.82 0.78
N PRO A 256 -3.80 21.15 -0.43
CA PRO A 256 -4.56 20.95 -1.66
C PRO A 256 -4.78 19.45 -1.93
N THR A 257 -5.93 19.12 -2.53
CA THR A 257 -6.26 17.75 -2.93
C THR A 257 -5.65 17.34 -4.27
N SER A 258 -4.88 18.22 -4.91
CA SER A 258 -4.23 17.98 -6.19
C SER A 258 -2.92 18.75 -6.28
N GLY A 259 -2.08 18.39 -7.26
CA GLY A 259 -0.77 19.03 -7.49
C GLY A 259 0.39 18.28 -6.84
N ASP A 260 1.59 18.81 -7.05
CA ASP A 260 2.81 18.20 -6.55
C ASP A 260 2.89 18.33 -5.02
N GLN A 261 3.03 17.21 -4.33
CA GLN A 261 3.19 17.15 -2.88
C GLN A 261 4.01 15.93 -2.45
N ILE A 262 4.72 16.05 -1.34
CA ILE A 262 5.50 14.96 -0.76
C ILE A 262 5.04 14.75 0.69
N ASN A 263 4.50 13.56 0.97
CA ASN A 263 4.11 13.12 2.29
C ASN A 263 5.32 12.57 3.04
N PHE A 264 5.48 12.94 4.31
CA PHE A 264 6.54 12.42 5.18
C PHE A 264 6.04 12.27 6.62
N CYS A 265 6.79 11.51 7.43
CA CYS A 265 6.51 11.36 8.86
C CYS A 265 7.81 11.22 9.67
N ASN A 266 7.98 10.14 10.44
CA ASN A 266 9.24 9.81 11.10
C ASN A 266 10.13 8.88 10.26
N THR A 267 9.55 7.77 9.74
CA THR A 267 10.23 6.65 9.08
C THR A 267 9.40 6.07 7.92
N GLY A 268 8.61 6.88 7.23
CA GLY A 268 7.79 6.48 6.08
C GLY A 268 6.50 5.71 6.42
N HIS A 269 6.28 5.30 7.67
CA HIS A 269 5.14 4.48 8.06
C HIS A 269 3.80 5.26 8.01
N TRP A 270 3.65 6.35 8.78
CA TRP A 270 2.46 7.21 8.74
C TRP A 270 2.38 8.02 7.44
N ALA A 271 3.51 8.34 6.83
CA ALA A 271 3.56 8.99 5.53
C ALA A 271 2.90 8.14 4.44
N SER A 272 2.96 6.80 4.55
CA SER A 272 2.28 5.93 3.61
C SER A 272 0.76 6.01 3.73
N VAL A 273 0.21 6.27 4.92
CA VAL A 273 -1.23 6.55 5.12
C VAL A 273 -1.60 7.84 4.41
N GLY A 274 -0.82 8.91 4.61
CA GLY A 274 -1.03 10.20 3.94
C GLY A 274 -0.93 10.09 2.43
N TRP A 275 0.09 9.41 1.92
CA TRP A 275 0.25 9.15 0.50
C TRP A 275 -0.89 8.31 -0.08
N PHE A 276 -1.29 7.22 0.60
CA PHE A 276 -2.39 6.36 0.16
C PHE A 276 -3.69 7.15 0.02
N VAL A 277 -4.02 7.98 1.01
CA VAL A 277 -5.18 8.84 0.94
C VAL A 277 -5.04 9.84 -0.20
N SER A 278 -3.93 10.57 -0.28
CA SER A 278 -3.71 11.59 -1.32
C SER A 278 -3.75 10.99 -2.72
N SER A 279 -2.98 9.92 -2.96
CA SER A 279 -2.79 9.31 -4.29
C SER A 279 -3.96 8.41 -4.69
N GLU A 280 -4.39 7.52 -3.79
CA GLU A 280 -5.30 6.46 -4.16
C GLU A 280 -6.77 6.81 -3.88
N LEU A 281 -7.08 7.42 -2.73
CA LEU A 281 -8.46 7.74 -2.37
C LEU A 281 -8.92 9.11 -2.91
N MET A 282 -8.03 10.12 -2.90
CA MET A 282 -8.33 11.45 -3.44
C MET A 282 -7.94 11.62 -4.91
N GLY A 283 -7.19 10.66 -5.47
CA GLY A 283 -6.82 10.64 -6.89
C GLY A 283 -5.67 11.55 -7.30
N ASN A 284 -4.93 12.14 -6.36
CA ASN A 284 -3.78 12.99 -6.67
C ASN A 284 -2.54 12.14 -7.00
N LYS A 285 -2.42 11.68 -8.24
CA LYS A 285 -1.28 10.86 -8.69
C LYS A 285 0.07 11.57 -8.70
N LYS A 286 0.10 12.88 -8.43
CA LYS A 286 1.33 13.65 -8.22
C LYS A 286 1.83 13.60 -6.76
N ALA A 287 1.01 13.08 -5.84
CA ALA A 287 1.44 12.88 -4.47
C ALA A 287 2.52 11.81 -4.39
N LYS A 288 3.61 12.11 -3.69
CA LYS A 288 4.74 11.21 -3.45
C LYS A 288 4.94 10.99 -1.96
N MET A 289 5.77 10.01 -1.61
CA MET A 289 6.14 9.71 -0.24
C MET A 289 7.66 9.74 -0.08
N TYR A 290 8.12 10.51 0.90
CA TYR A 290 9.52 10.50 1.34
C TYR A 290 9.70 9.45 2.44
N ASP A 291 10.35 8.37 2.09
CA ASP A 291 10.53 7.21 2.95
C ASP A 291 11.38 7.49 4.18
N GLY A 292 12.54 8.12 4.01
CA GLY A 292 13.46 8.44 5.11
C GLY A 292 12.90 9.42 6.14
N SER A 293 12.00 10.30 5.73
CA SER A 293 11.23 11.17 6.62
C SER A 293 12.07 11.99 7.60
N MET A 294 11.52 12.36 8.76
CA MET A 294 12.22 13.21 9.75
C MET A 294 13.44 12.55 10.36
N VAL A 295 13.45 11.22 10.49
CA VAL A 295 14.63 10.54 11.05
C VAL A 295 15.81 10.70 10.10
N GLU A 296 15.67 10.41 8.81
CA GLU A 296 16.74 10.65 7.84
C GLU A 296 17.09 12.14 7.76
N TRP A 297 16.06 13.00 7.64
CA TRP A 297 16.26 14.45 7.52
C TRP A 297 17.10 15.04 8.63
N THR A 298 16.81 14.67 9.88
CA THR A 298 17.52 15.22 11.06
C THR A 298 18.85 14.52 11.31
N MET A 299 18.95 13.20 11.15
CA MET A 299 20.22 12.47 11.31
C MET A 299 21.29 12.91 10.32
N LEU A 300 20.89 13.15 9.06
CA LEU A 300 21.82 13.47 7.97
C LEU A 300 21.84 14.97 7.63
N LYS A 301 21.23 15.82 8.46
CA LYS A 301 21.20 17.28 8.32
C LYS A 301 20.69 17.71 6.92
N GLY A 302 19.52 17.21 6.55
CA GLY A 302 18.89 17.46 5.26
C GLY A 302 18.58 18.94 4.98
N GLY A 303 18.37 19.74 6.04
CA GLY A 303 18.11 21.17 5.94
C GLY A 303 17.39 21.71 7.18
N PRO A 304 16.85 22.94 7.11
CA PRO A 304 16.20 23.59 8.25
C PRO A 304 15.02 22.79 8.82
N VAL A 305 14.95 22.76 10.15
CA VAL A 305 13.83 22.23 10.92
C VAL A 305 13.13 23.40 11.62
N GLU A 306 11.82 23.47 11.46
CA GLU A 306 10.99 24.50 12.07
C GLU A 306 10.31 23.95 13.32
N GLN A 307 10.40 24.69 14.42
CA GLN A 307 9.66 24.42 15.65
C GLN A 307 8.60 25.48 15.86
N LYS A 308 7.33 25.08 16.01
CA LYS A 308 6.24 25.98 16.36
C LYS A 308 6.24 26.33 17.86
N VAL A 309 6.74 25.39 18.67
CA VAL A 309 6.90 25.55 20.12
C VAL A 309 8.35 25.24 20.49
N LYS A 310 9.01 26.18 21.18
CA LYS A 310 10.35 26.02 21.71
C LYS A 310 10.24 25.78 23.21
N LEU A 311 10.51 24.56 23.65
CA LEU A 311 10.45 24.17 25.06
C LEU A 311 11.79 24.29 25.78
N GLN A 312 12.85 24.80 25.09
CA GLN A 312 14.19 25.01 25.65
C GLN A 312 14.58 26.46 25.52
#